data_f6f3873c2976eaae4fde7d695cd6db6c
#
_entry.id   f6f3873c2976eaae4fde7d695cd6db6c
#
_cell.length_a   1.000
_cell.length_b   1.000
_cell.length_c   1.000
_cell.angle_alpha   90.00
_cell.angle_beta   90.00
_cell.angle_gamma   90.00
#
_symmetry.space_group_name_H-M   'P 1'
#
loop_
_entity.id
_entity.type
_entity.pdbx_description
1 polymer ?
#
loop_
_entity_poly.entity_id
_entity_poly.type
_entity_poly.pdbx_seq_one_letter_code
_entity_poly.pdbx_strand_id
1 'polypeptide(L)'
;MIKIMKKFRFFWIVCLLAISAFAADSKSVSYKSGDETVQAVLYTPAGKGPFPAIIVIHEYWGLNDWVKDQASKLADQGYVTLAIDLYRGKVATTPDMAHEIMRGVPEDRAKRDLHAAFEFLQSQPNVRKGRIGSIGWCMGGGYSLDVALQEPTLAADVINYGHLATDPDAIRKINAPILGLFGGQDHGITPDDVHKFEATMKQLGKKIDVKIYDDAGHAFENPNNKTGYRPDDAADAWKRTVTFFAETLKD
;
A
#
# COMPACT_ATOMS: atom_id res chain seq x y z
N MET A 1 -21.50 28.18 70.77
CA MET A 1 -21.85 28.37 69.34
C MET A 1 -20.84 27.61 68.48
N ILE A 2 -21.19 26.38 68.06
CA ILE A 2 -20.31 25.49 67.32
C ILE A 2 -20.72 25.57 65.83
N LYS A 3 -19.82 26.09 64.98
CA LYS A 3 -20.02 26.15 63.55
C LYS A 3 -19.68 24.81 62.88
N ILE A 4 -20.69 24.13 62.38
CA ILE A 4 -20.53 22.87 61.60
C ILE A 4 -20.18 23.27 60.16
N MET A 5 -18.93 23.03 59.74
CA MET A 5 -18.51 23.15 58.33
C MET A 5 -18.91 21.89 57.56
N LYS A 6 -19.87 22.01 56.64
CA LYS A 6 -20.23 20.99 55.68
C LYS A 6 -19.13 20.92 54.59
N LYS A 7 -18.36 19.83 54.54
CA LYS A 7 -17.45 19.51 53.43
C LYS A 7 -18.26 18.98 52.25
N PHE A 8 -18.35 19.76 51.18
CA PHE A 8 -18.86 19.33 49.89
C PHE A 8 -17.78 18.49 49.23
N ARG A 9 -18.02 17.17 49.06
CA ARG A 9 -17.20 16.27 48.23
C ARG A 9 -17.69 16.35 46.80
N PHE A 10 -16.92 17.00 45.93
CA PHE A 10 -17.13 16.97 44.48
C PHE A 10 -16.67 15.62 43.96
N PHE A 11 -17.63 14.78 43.51
CA PHE A 11 -17.37 13.51 42.84
C PHE A 11 -17.18 13.79 41.34
N TRP A 12 -15.96 13.73 40.86
CA TRP A 12 -15.67 13.75 39.43
C TRP A 12 -16.00 12.39 38.84
N ILE A 13 -17.10 12.29 38.06
CA ILE A 13 -17.40 11.14 37.24
C ILE A 13 -16.55 11.27 36.00
N VAL A 14 -15.45 10.53 35.93
CA VAL A 14 -14.68 10.33 34.70
C VAL A 14 -15.46 9.35 33.84
N CYS A 15 -16.20 9.84 32.86
CA CYS A 15 -16.75 8.99 31.80
C CYS A 15 -15.61 8.50 30.91
N LEU A 16 -15.13 7.29 31.16
CA LEU A 16 -14.30 6.54 30.21
C LEU A 16 -15.19 6.18 29.02
N LEU A 17 -15.12 6.97 27.95
CA LEU A 17 -15.61 6.57 26.64
C LEU A 17 -14.72 5.42 26.18
N ALA A 18 -15.20 4.20 26.28
CA ALA A 18 -14.61 3.02 25.63
C ALA A 18 -14.76 3.24 24.10
N ILE A 19 -13.70 3.69 23.45
CA ILE A 19 -13.59 3.67 21.99
C ILE A 19 -13.45 2.19 21.63
N SER A 20 -14.57 1.55 21.25
CA SER A 20 -14.54 0.24 20.62
C SER A 20 -13.82 0.43 19.27
N ALA A 21 -12.57 0.03 19.19
CA ALA A 21 -11.87 -0.12 17.94
C ALA A 21 -12.57 -1.26 17.18
N PHE A 22 -13.47 -0.93 16.27
CA PHE A 22 -14.00 -1.90 15.33
C PHE A 22 -12.89 -2.19 14.32
N ALA A 23 -12.40 -3.43 14.29
CA ALA A 23 -11.49 -3.90 13.24
C ALA A 23 -12.19 -3.78 11.87
N ALA A 24 -11.40 -3.55 10.84
CA ALA A 24 -11.91 -3.52 9.47
C ALA A 24 -12.57 -4.87 9.12
N ASP A 25 -13.72 -4.82 8.44
CA ASP A 25 -14.36 -6.02 7.90
C ASP A 25 -13.64 -6.51 6.65
N SER A 26 -13.48 -7.82 6.51
CA SER A 26 -12.79 -8.42 5.37
C SER A 26 -13.66 -9.45 4.66
N LYS A 27 -13.62 -9.46 3.33
CA LYS A 27 -14.29 -10.46 2.51
C LYS A 27 -13.48 -10.83 1.28
N SER A 28 -13.53 -12.11 0.90
CA SER A 28 -13.06 -12.53 -0.41
C SER A 28 -13.98 -11.99 -1.50
N VAL A 29 -13.38 -11.39 -2.52
CA VAL A 29 -14.08 -10.86 -3.69
C VAL A 29 -13.41 -11.36 -4.95
N SER A 30 -14.12 -11.23 -6.07
CA SER A 30 -13.54 -11.48 -7.39
C SER A 30 -14.02 -10.44 -8.38
N TYR A 31 -13.20 -10.15 -9.37
CA TYR A 31 -13.55 -9.24 -10.46
C TYR A 31 -13.05 -9.77 -11.80
N LYS A 32 -13.68 -9.32 -12.88
CA LYS A 32 -13.29 -9.71 -14.25
C LYS A 32 -12.06 -8.94 -14.70
N SER A 33 -11.17 -9.66 -15.41
CA SER A 33 -10.00 -9.12 -16.09
C SER A 33 -9.91 -9.77 -17.48
N GLY A 34 -10.52 -9.16 -18.47
CA GLY A 34 -10.81 -9.78 -19.74
C GLY A 34 -11.70 -11.02 -19.55
N ASP A 35 -11.28 -12.14 -20.12
CA ASP A 35 -12.00 -13.42 -19.99
C ASP A 35 -11.71 -14.16 -18.68
N GLU A 36 -10.72 -13.69 -17.91
CA GLU A 36 -10.31 -14.30 -16.64
C GLU A 36 -11.02 -13.66 -15.42
N THR A 37 -10.83 -14.31 -14.28
CA THR A 37 -11.31 -13.80 -12.98
C THR A 37 -10.14 -13.69 -12.01
N VAL A 38 -9.97 -12.51 -11.41
CA VAL A 38 -8.99 -12.25 -10.38
C VAL A 38 -9.65 -12.38 -9.01
N GLN A 39 -8.99 -13.09 -8.09
CA GLN A 39 -9.39 -13.14 -6.69
C GLN A 39 -8.70 -12.03 -5.92
N ALA A 40 -9.36 -11.53 -4.89
CA ALA A 40 -8.79 -10.52 -3.99
C ALA A 40 -9.44 -10.61 -2.62
N VAL A 41 -8.81 -9.96 -1.63
CA VAL A 41 -9.42 -9.70 -0.33
C VAL A 41 -9.70 -8.21 -0.22
N LEU A 42 -10.97 -7.88 -0.02
CA LEU A 42 -11.43 -6.52 0.19
C LEU A 42 -11.59 -6.29 1.70
N TYR A 43 -10.92 -5.28 2.23
CA TYR A 43 -11.11 -4.81 3.59
C TYR A 43 -11.86 -3.48 3.56
N THR A 44 -12.83 -3.34 4.46
CA THR A 44 -13.64 -2.12 4.57
C THR A 44 -13.50 -1.55 5.98
N PRO A 45 -13.12 -0.28 6.11
CA PRO A 45 -13.01 0.35 7.42
C PRO A 45 -14.36 0.45 8.11
N ALA A 46 -14.37 0.54 9.42
CA ALA A 46 -15.57 0.81 10.19
C ALA A 46 -16.12 2.20 9.88
N GLY A 47 -17.44 2.35 9.94
CA GLY A 47 -18.13 3.64 9.76
C GLY A 47 -18.90 3.75 8.46
N LYS A 48 -19.27 4.99 8.13
CA LYS A 48 -20.06 5.31 6.93
C LYS A 48 -19.14 5.94 5.87
N GLY A 49 -19.01 5.27 4.71
CA GLY A 49 -18.30 5.81 3.55
C GLY A 49 -18.99 7.01 2.89
N PRO A 50 -18.53 7.43 1.70
CA PRO A 50 -17.50 6.77 0.93
C PRO A 50 -16.10 7.04 1.46
N PHE A 51 -15.24 6.03 1.39
CA PHE A 51 -13.84 6.06 1.86
C PHE A 51 -12.86 6.20 0.68
N PRO A 52 -11.68 6.79 0.87
CA PRO A 52 -10.58 6.61 -0.08
C PRO A 52 -10.19 5.13 -0.14
N ALA A 53 -9.55 4.70 -1.25
CA ALA A 53 -9.22 3.29 -1.43
C ALA A 53 -7.77 3.09 -1.87
N ILE A 54 -7.24 1.88 -1.64
CA ILE A 54 -5.86 1.52 -1.97
C ILE A 54 -5.84 0.11 -2.58
N ILE A 55 -5.21 -0.02 -3.75
CA ILE A 55 -4.82 -1.31 -4.32
C ILE A 55 -3.55 -1.77 -3.61
N VAL A 56 -3.57 -2.97 -3.02
CA VAL A 56 -2.44 -3.55 -2.29
C VAL A 56 -1.88 -4.72 -3.07
N ILE A 57 -0.60 -4.64 -3.45
CA ILE A 57 0.04 -5.55 -4.40
C ILE A 57 1.15 -6.34 -3.71
N HIS A 58 1.04 -7.66 -3.78
CA HIS A 58 1.91 -8.59 -3.08
C HIS A 58 3.33 -8.67 -3.67
N GLU A 59 4.28 -9.11 -2.84
CA GLU A 59 5.62 -9.50 -3.27
C GLU A 59 5.59 -10.76 -4.17
N TYR A 60 6.76 -11.18 -4.64
CA TYR A 60 6.91 -12.39 -5.47
C TYR A 60 6.47 -13.70 -4.78
N TRP A 61 6.17 -13.66 -3.47
CA TRP A 61 5.62 -14.78 -2.71
C TRP A 61 4.15 -15.09 -3.01
N GLY A 62 3.41 -14.16 -3.60
CA GLY A 62 1.95 -14.24 -3.75
C GLY A 62 1.20 -13.56 -2.61
N LEU A 63 -0.13 -13.61 -2.65
CA LEU A 63 -1.02 -12.99 -1.65
C LEU A 63 -1.01 -13.78 -0.34
N ASN A 64 0.08 -13.68 0.40
CA ASN A 64 0.29 -14.33 1.69
C ASN A 64 -0.31 -13.52 2.86
N ASP A 65 -0.20 -14.06 4.09
CA ASP A 65 -0.81 -13.43 5.26
C ASP A 65 -0.15 -12.11 5.66
N TRP A 66 1.15 -11.90 5.36
CA TRP A 66 1.81 -10.63 5.64
C TRP A 66 1.22 -9.49 4.78
N VAL A 67 0.99 -9.72 3.49
CA VAL A 67 0.37 -8.72 2.62
C VAL A 67 -1.07 -8.43 3.02
N LYS A 68 -1.83 -9.48 3.38
CA LYS A 68 -3.20 -9.33 3.93
C LYS A 68 -3.21 -8.52 5.21
N ASP A 69 -2.23 -8.71 6.10
CA ASP A 69 -2.06 -7.91 7.33
C ASP A 69 -1.76 -6.43 7.00
N GLN A 70 -0.90 -6.14 6.01
CA GLN A 70 -0.66 -4.76 5.56
C GLN A 70 -1.95 -4.11 5.03
N ALA A 71 -2.72 -4.84 4.23
CA ALA A 71 -4.01 -4.36 3.73
C ALA A 71 -5.02 -4.10 4.86
N SER A 72 -5.10 -4.98 5.85
CA SER A 72 -5.92 -4.80 7.06
C SER A 72 -5.52 -3.57 7.85
N LYS A 73 -4.21 -3.38 8.09
CA LYS A 73 -3.67 -2.21 8.80
C LYS A 73 -4.00 -0.90 8.08
N LEU A 74 -3.94 -0.86 6.75
CA LEU A 74 -4.36 0.31 5.98
C LEU A 74 -5.88 0.54 6.09
N ALA A 75 -6.67 -0.53 6.15
CA ALA A 75 -8.11 -0.40 6.34
C ALA A 75 -8.45 0.16 7.74
N ASP A 76 -7.70 -0.23 8.78
CA ASP A 76 -7.82 0.36 10.12
C ASP A 76 -7.45 1.87 10.14
N GLN A 77 -6.65 2.33 9.15
CA GLN A 77 -6.40 3.76 8.92
C GLN A 77 -7.53 4.47 8.15
N GLY A 78 -8.62 3.79 7.81
CA GLY A 78 -9.80 4.40 7.17
C GLY A 78 -9.81 4.33 5.64
N TYR A 79 -9.12 3.39 5.03
CA TYR A 79 -9.13 3.13 3.59
C TYR A 79 -9.88 1.85 3.25
N VAL A 80 -10.64 1.83 2.17
CA VAL A 80 -11.01 0.55 1.55
C VAL A 80 -9.75 -0.01 0.89
N THR A 81 -9.34 -1.23 1.22
CA THR A 81 -8.16 -1.83 0.62
C THR A 81 -8.50 -3.09 -0.15
N LEU A 82 -7.92 -3.24 -1.32
CA LEU A 82 -8.08 -4.40 -2.20
C LEU A 82 -6.72 -5.10 -2.34
N ALA A 83 -6.52 -6.17 -1.58
CA ALA A 83 -5.34 -7.03 -1.70
C ALA A 83 -5.55 -8.02 -2.86
N ILE A 84 -4.90 -7.75 -4.00
CA ILE A 84 -5.10 -8.49 -5.24
C ILE A 84 -4.24 -9.75 -5.31
N ASP A 85 -4.75 -10.79 -5.98
CA ASP A 85 -4.03 -12.04 -6.22
C ASP A 85 -3.66 -12.19 -7.70
N LEU A 86 -2.44 -11.77 -8.04
CA LEU A 86 -1.89 -11.91 -9.41
C LEU A 86 -1.53 -13.35 -9.76
N TYR A 87 -1.51 -14.27 -8.76
CA TYR A 87 -1.05 -15.65 -8.93
C TYR A 87 -2.17 -16.69 -8.97
N ARG A 88 -3.43 -16.25 -8.98
CA ARG A 88 -4.61 -17.15 -9.07
C ARG A 88 -4.61 -18.22 -7.96
N GLY A 89 -4.41 -17.79 -6.70
CA GLY A 89 -4.45 -18.65 -5.51
C GLY A 89 -3.12 -19.30 -5.14
N LYS A 90 -2.05 -19.08 -5.93
CA LYS A 90 -0.74 -19.66 -5.60
C LYS A 90 0.00 -18.78 -4.60
N VAL A 91 0.57 -19.43 -3.57
CA VAL A 91 1.48 -18.80 -2.61
C VAL A 91 2.75 -19.65 -2.55
N ALA A 92 3.88 -19.03 -2.82
CA ALA A 92 5.16 -19.74 -2.80
C ALA A 92 5.65 -19.98 -1.37
N THR A 93 6.26 -21.14 -1.17
CA THR A 93 6.84 -21.58 0.12
C THR A 93 8.37 -21.62 0.09
N THR A 94 8.96 -21.51 -1.10
CA THR A 94 10.42 -21.45 -1.32
C THR A 94 10.78 -20.34 -2.30
N PRO A 95 12.00 -19.79 -2.25
CA PRO A 95 12.45 -18.77 -3.22
C PRO A 95 12.36 -19.26 -4.68
N ASP A 96 12.75 -20.52 -4.95
CA ASP A 96 12.72 -21.08 -6.30
C ASP A 96 11.30 -21.14 -6.85
N MET A 97 10.33 -21.62 -6.04
CA MET A 97 8.91 -21.61 -6.40
C MET A 97 8.41 -20.18 -6.64
N ALA A 98 8.81 -19.22 -5.81
CA ALA A 98 8.43 -17.81 -5.95
C ALA A 98 8.92 -17.24 -7.29
N HIS A 99 10.19 -17.50 -7.64
CA HIS A 99 10.75 -17.09 -8.92
C HIS A 99 10.09 -17.76 -10.12
N GLU A 100 9.74 -19.04 -9.99
CA GLU A 100 9.02 -19.78 -11.04
C GLU A 100 7.64 -19.16 -11.30
N ILE A 101 6.86 -18.97 -10.25
CA ILE A 101 5.51 -18.39 -10.35
C ILE A 101 5.58 -16.96 -10.91
N MET A 102 6.50 -16.12 -10.39
CA MET A 102 6.68 -14.75 -10.85
C MET A 102 6.98 -14.68 -12.34
N ARG A 103 7.94 -15.50 -12.83
CA ARG A 103 8.27 -15.55 -14.25
C ARG A 103 7.14 -16.11 -15.13
N GLY A 104 6.24 -16.87 -14.53
CA GLY A 104 5.05 -17.42 -15.21
C GLY A 104 3.89 -16.45 -15.35
N VAL A 105 4.00 -15.21 -14.83
CA VAL A 105 2.98 -14.16 -14.98
C VAL A 105 3.26 -13.37 -16.26
N PRO A 106 2.42 -13.47 -17.32
CA PRO A 106 2.58 -12.61 -18.48
C PRO A 106 2.37 -11.14 -18.11
N GLU A 107 3.24 -10.27 -18.60
CA GLU A 107 3.22 -8.84 -18.27
C GLU A 107 1.90 -8.17 -18.67
N ASP A 108 1.39 -8.48 -19.86
CA ASP A 108 0.11 -7.95 -20.34
C ASP A 108 -1.07 -8.39 -19.46
N ARG A 109 -1.04 -9.63 -18.95
CA ARG A 109 -2.04 -10.11 -17.99
C ARG A 109 -1.94 -9.35 -16.67
N ALA A 110 -0.74 -9.16 -16.12
CA ALA A 110 -0.55 -8.41 -14.89
C ALA A 110 -1.09 -6.98 -15.03
N LYS A 111 -0.74 -6.28 -16.10
CA LYS A 111 -1.24 -4.92 -16.39
C LYS A 111 -2.75 -4.86 -16.52
N ARG A 112 -3.36 -5.84 -17.20
CA ARG A 112 -4.81 -5.94 -17.32
C ARG A 112 -5.49 -6.21 -15.97
N ASP A 113 -4.89 -7.07 -15.14
CA ASP A 113 -5.40 -7.37 -13.80
C ASP A 113 -5.35 -6.15 -12.86
N LEU A 114 -4.31 -5.35 -12.96
CA LEU A 114 -4.14 -4.08 -12.22
C LEU A 114 -5.17 -3.04 -12.64
N HIS A 115 -5.37 -2.86 -13.96
CA HIS A 115 -6.42 -1.99 -14.49
C HIS A 115 -7.80 -2.42 -14.00
N ALA A 116 -8.10 -3.72 -14.09
CA ALA A 116 -9.38 -4.25 -13.63
C ALA A 116 -9.58 -4.10 -12.11
N ALA A 117 -8.51 -4.14 -11.30
CA ALA A 117 -8.58 -3.84 -9.87
C ALA A 117 -8.94 -2.36 -9.61
N PHE A 118 -8.36 -1.45 -10.38
CA PHE A 118 -8.67 -0.03 -10.29
C PHE A 118 -10.14 0.24 -10.65
N GLU A 119 -10.63 -0.29 -11.77
CA GLU A 119 -12.03 -0.20 -12.19
C GLU A 119 -12.98 -0.85 -11.18
N PHE A 120 -12.60 -2.00 -10.60
CA PHE A 120 -13.37 -2.64 -9.54
C PHE A 120 -13.56 -1.71 -8.33
N LEU A 121 -12.49 -1.05 -7.85
CA LEU A 121 -12.60 -0.10 -6.76
C LEU A 121 -13.43 1.13 -7.14
N GLN A 122 -13.28 1.65 -8.35
CA GLN A 122 -14.10 2.77 -8.83
C GLN A 122 -15.60 2.44 -8.86
N SER A 123 -15.95 1.18 -9.09
CA SER A 123 -17.34 0.72 -9.13
C SER A 123 -17.98 0.56 -7.75
N GLN A 124 -17.20 0.49 -6.66
CA GLN A 124 -17.72 0.24 -5.33
C GLN A 124 -18.46 1.48 -4.78
N PRO A 125 -19.69 1.32 -4.27
CA PRO A 125 -20.48 2.45 -3.79
C PRO A 125 -19.93 3.11 -2.52
N ASN A 126 -19.11 2.39 -1.75
CA ASN A 126 -18.44 2.87 -0.54
C ASN A 126 -17.04 3.43 -0.80
N VAL A 127 -16.61 3.51 -2.06
CA VAL A 127 -15.31 4.09 -2.45
C VAL A 127 -15.50 5.52 -2.98
N ARG A 128 -14.67 6.44 -2.51
CA ARG A 128 -14.61 7.82 -2.98
C ARG A 128 -13.89 7.86 -4.33
N LYS A 129 -14.66 8.10 -5.40
CA LYS A 129 -14.11 8.23 -6.75
C LYS A 129 -13.04 9.33 -6.81
N GLY A 130 -11.95 9.08 -7.51
CA GLY A 130 -10.82 10.01 -7.60
C GLY A 130 -9.91 10.06 -6.35
N ARG A 131 -10.13 9.16 -5.37
CA ARG A 131 -9.28 9.00 -4.19
C ARG A 131 -8.84 7.54 -4.05
N ILE A 132 -8.29 7.00 -5.12
CA ILE A 132 -7.75 5.65 -5.19
C ILE A 132 -6.24 5.76 -5.34
N GLY A 133 -5.50 5.09 -4.46
CA GLY A 133 -4.06 4.93 -4.52
C GLY A 133 -3.65 3.50 -4.76
N SER A 134 -2.34 3.28 -4.89
CA SER A 134 -1.70 1.97 -4.96
C SER A 134 -0.51 1.87 -4.02
N ILE A 135 -0.21 0.66 -3.59
CA ILE A 135 0.98 0.31 -2.81
C ILE A 135 1.41 -1.10 -3.15
N GLY A 136 2.69 -1.33 -3.22
CA GLY A 136 3.24 -2.67 -3.38
C GLY A 136 4.67 -2.78 -2.87
N TRP A 137 5.12 -4.01 -2.71
CA TRP A 137 6.45 -4.35 -2.20
C TRP A 137 7.18 -5.26 -3.17
N CYS A 138 8.49 -5.07 -3.38
CA CYS A 138 9.32 -5.87 -4.27
C CYS A 138 8.73 -5.90 -5.69
N MET A 139 8.38 -7.07 -6.22
CA MET A 139 7.63 -7.22 -7.46
C MET A 139 6.38 -6.33 -7.46
N GLY A 140 5.61 -6.34 -6.38
CA GLY A 140 4.42 -5.52 -6.24
C GLY A 140 4.69 -4.02 -6.22
N GLY A 141 5.88 -3.58 -5.77
CA GLY A 141 6.30 -2.18 -5.86
C GLY A 141 6.47 -1.73 -7.31
N GLY A 142 7.06 -2.59 -8.16
CA GLY A 142 7.10 -2.33 -9.61
C GLY A 142 5.71 -2.30 -10.23
N TYR A 143 4.83 -3.21 -9.85
CA TYR A 143 3.45 -3.21 -10.31
C TYR A 143 2.62 -2.03 -9.78
N SER A 144 2.96 -1.49 -8.59
CA SER A 144 2.34 -0.25 -8.11
C SER A 144 2.68 0.92 -9.03
N LEU A 145 3.95 1.02 -9.45
CA LEU A 145 4.36 1.98 -10.46
C LEU A 145 3.63 1.76 -11.81
N ASP A 146 3.43 0.50 -12.23
CA ASP A 146 2.66 0.20 -13.46
C ASP A 146 1.21 0.71 -13.35
N VAL A 147 0.58 0.66 -12.17
CA VAL A 147 -0.74 1.31 -11.97
C VAL A 147 -0.63 2.81 -12.19
N ALA A 148 0.39 3.48 -11.63
CA ALA A 148 0.57 4.93 -11.84
C ALA A 148 0.87 5.31 -13.30
N LEU A 149 1.51 4.43 -14.06
CA LEU A 149 1.81 4.61 -15.48
C LEU A 149 0.58 4.45 -16.38
N GLN A 150 -0.38 3.59 -16.01
CA GLN A 150 -1.53 3.27 -16.86
C GLN A 150 -2.83 3.96 -16.41
N GLU A 151 -2.93 4.42 -15.14
CA GLU A 151 -4.14 5.02 -14.58
C GLU A 151 -3.95 6.53 -14.35
N PRO A 152 -4.30 7.39 -15.32
CA PRO A 152 -4.05 8.83 -15.21
C PRO A 152 -4.84 9.52 -14.10
N THR A 153 -5.84 8.85 -13.53
CA THR A 153 -6.67 9.34 -12.41
C THR A 153 -6.30 8.69 -11.08
N LEU A 154 -5.21 7.91 -11.02
CA LEU A 154 -4.66 7.45 -9.74
C LEU A 154 -4.27 8.66 -8.89
N ALA A 155 -4.64 8.64 -7.62
CA ALA A 155 -4.46 9.78 -6.73
C ALA A 155 -3.18 9.75 -5.89
N ALA A 156 -2.58 8.57 -5.71
CA ALA A 156 -1.32 8.38 -4.96
C ALA A 156 -0.69 7.03 -5.28
N ASP A 157 0.64 6.93 -5.23
CA ASP A 157 1.36 5.67 -5.41
C ASP A 157 2.50 5.54 -4.41
N VAL A 158 2.62 4.34 -3.79
CA VAL A 158 3.71 4.00 -2.88
C VAL A 158 4.48 2.80 -3.43
N ILE A 159 5.78 3.02 -3.66
CA ILE A 159 6.70 2.03 -4.21
C ILE A 159 7.69 1.60 -3.12
N ASN A 160 7.55 0.38 -2.60
CA ASN A 160 8.50 -0.17 -1.65
C ASN A 160 9.47 -1.09 -2.38
N TYR A 161 10.74 -0.68 -2.51
CA TYR A 161 11.85 -1.42 -3.17
C TYR A 161 11.43 -2.17 -4.45
N GLY A 162 10.58 -1.52 -5.26
CA GLY A 162 10.10 -2.04 -6.54
C GLY A 162 10.93 -1.57 -7.74
N HIS A 163 10.80 -2.30 -8.85
CA HIS A 163 11.43 -1.92 -10.10
C HIS A 163 10.94 -0.55 -10.58
N LEU A 164 11.83 0.25 -11.15
CA LEU A 164 11.57 1.63 -11.57
C LEU A 164 11.59 1.76 -13.08
N ALA A 165 10.72 2.61 -13.61
CA ALA A 165 10.70 2.97 -15.02
C ALA A 165 11.93 3.84 -15.37
N THR A 166 12.51 3.58 -16.54
CA THR A 166 13.69 4.32 -17.04
C THR A 166 13.37 5.20 -18.25
N ASP A 167 12.24 4.96 -18.92
CA ASP A 167 11.81 5.72 -20.09
C ASP A 167 11.13 7.03 -19.65
N PRO A 168 11.69 8.22 -19.98
CA PRO A 168 11.10 9.50 -19.63
C PRO A 168 9.71 9.72 -20.24
N ASP A 169 9.41 9.14 -21.41
CA ASP A 169 8.10 9.30 -22.05
C ASP A 169 7.03 8.45 -21.34
N ALA A 170 7.40 7.32 -20.79
CA ALA A 170 6.52 6.57 -19.88
C ALA A 170 6.29 7.34 -18.57
N ILE A 171 7.35 7.83 -17.92
CA ILE A 171 7.29 8.59 -16.66
C ILE A 171 6.45 9.87 -16.82
N ARG A 172 6.46 10.50 -17.99
CA ARG A 172 5.64 11.68 -18.28
C ARG A 172 4.13 11.45 -18.09
N LYS A 173 3.66 10.21 -18.25
CA LYS A 173 2.24 9.84 -18.10
C LYS A 173 1.78 9.80 -16.64
N ILE A 174 2.70 9.68 -15.69
CA ILE A 174 2.39 9.65 -14.26
C ILE A 174 1.79 10.99 -13.83
N ASN A 175 0.62 10.97 -13.24
CA ASN A 175 -0.02 12.14 -12.63
C ASN A 175 -0.09 12.06 -11.11
N ALA A 176 -0.10 10.85 -10.57
CA ALA A 176 -0.11 10.61 -9.12
C ALA A 176 1.18 11.13 -8.48
N PRO A 177 1.14 11.76 -7.30
CA PRO A 177 2.31 11.89 -6.45
C PRO A 177 2.81 10.51 -6.04
N ILE A 178 4.14 10.35 -5.95
CA ILE A 178 4.79 9.09 -5.59
C ILE A 178 5.56 9.24 -4.29
N LEU A 179 5.44 8.24 -3.41
CA LEU A 179 6.36 7.98 -2.32
C LEU A 179 7.18 6.74 -2.65
N GLY A 180 8.51 6.87 -2.72
CA GLY A 180 9.43 5.76 -2.94
C GLY A 180 10.24 5.43 -1.69
N LEU A 181 10.25 4.16 -1.27
CA LEU A 181 10.94 3.67 -0.07
C LEU A 181 11.91 2.55 -0.47
N PHE A 182 13.21 2.77 -0.29
CA PHE A 182 14.24 1.90 -0.85
C PHE A 182 15.36 1.61 0.16
N GLY A 183 16.07 0.50 -0.03
CA GLY A 183 17.23 0.16 0.75
C GLY A 183 18.53 0.65 0.09
N GLY A 184 19.44 1.25 0.90
CA GLY A 184 20.74 1.72 0.45
C GLY A 184 21.71 0.59 0.07
N GLN A 185 21.46 -0.62 0.56
CA GLN A 185 22.24 -1.83 0.26
C GLN A 185 21.47 -2.81 -0.67
N ASP A 186 20.45 -2.32 -1.35
CA ASP A 186 19.76 -3.12 -2.36
C ASP A 186 20.59 -3.19 -3.65
N HIS A 187 20.95 -4.41 -4.06
CA HIS A 187 21.72 -4.65 -5.28
C HIS A 187 20.86 -4.87 -6.52
N GLY A 188 19.53 -5.06 -6.34
CA GLY A 188 18.56 -5.22 -7.43
C GLY A 188 17.95 -3.90 -7.86
N ILE A 189 17.60 -3.06 -6.89
CA ILE A 189 17.10 -1.69 -7.08
C ILE A 189 18.09 -0.75 -6.41
N THR A 190 19.09 -0.36 -7.16
CA THR A 190 20.24 0.36 -6.59
C THR A 190 19.90 1.82 -6.25
N PRO A 191 20.58 2.44 -5.27
CA PRO A 191 20.45 3.87 -4.99
C PRO A 191 20.62 4.75 -6.25
N ASP A 192 21.53 4.37 -7.15
CA ASP A 192 21.74 5.07 -8.42
C ASP A 192 20.49 5.04 -9.33
N ASP A 193 19.81 3.89 -9.40
CA ASP A 193 18.56 3.78 -10.17
C ASP A 193 17.45 4.61 -9.55
N VAL A 194 17.36 4.62 -8.22
CA VAL A 194 16.42 5.44 -7.46
C VAL A 194 16.66 6.93 -7.72
N HIS A 195 17.90 7.39 -7.64
CA HIS A 195 18.24 8.79 -7.90
C HIS A 195 17.97 9.20 -9.36
N LYS A 196 18.22 8.32 -10.33
CA LYS A 196 17.90 8.58 -11.74
C LYS A 196 16.39 8.73 -11.94
N PHE A 197 15.59 7.84 -11.36
CA PHE A 197 14.13 7.92 -11.43
C PHE A 197 13.62 9.21 -10.77
N GLU A 198 14.08 9.51 -9.56
CA GLU A 198 13.71 10.72 -8.83
C GLU A 198 14.08 11.99 -9.63
N ALA A 199 15.29 12.04 -10.17
CA ALA A 199 15.73 13.16 -10.99
C ALA A 199 14.85 13.33 -12.25
N THR A 200 14.51 12.24 -12.94
CA THR A 200 13.63 12.26 -14.11
C THR A 200 12.23 12.75 -13.75
N MET A 201 11.64 12.26 -12.66
CA MET A 201 10.35 12.72 -12.14
C MET A 201 10.36 14.23 -11.88
N LYS A 202 11.38 14.73 -11.16
CA LYS A 202 11.55 16.15 -10.84
C LYS A 202 11.74 17.01 -12.10
N GLN A 203 12.56 16.56 -13.04
CA GLN A 203 12.80 17.24 -14.33
C GLN A 203 11.50 17.37 -15.15
N LEU A 204 10.61 16.38 -15.08
CA LEU A 204 9.30 16.37 -15.72
C LEU A 204 8.23 17.13 -14.91
N GLY A 205 8.59 17.77 -13.79
CA GLY A 205 7.65 18.50 -12.93
C GLY A 205 6.68 17.59 -12.16
N LYS A 206 7.00 16.30 -12.00
CA LYS A 206 6.18 15.34 -11.29
C LYS A 206 6.49 15.37 -9.78
N LYS A 207 5.47 15.06 -8.97
CA LYS A 207 5.62 15.02 -7.50
C LYS A 207 6.18 13.67 -7.06
N ILE A 208 7.30 13.69 -6.37
CA ILE A 208 7.94 12.50 -5.81
C ILE A 208 8.63 12.85 -4.49
N ASP A 209 8.49 11.99 -3.51
CA ASP A 209 9.29 11.93 -2.28
C ASP A 209 9.99 10.58 -2.21
N VAL A 210 11.28 10.58 -1.91
CA VAL A 210 12.10 9.37 -1.84
C VAL A 210 12.81 9.30 -0.50
N LYS A 211 12.75 8.14 0.13
CA LYS A 211 13.57 7.80 1.29
C LYS A 211 14.39 6.55 0.97
N ILE A 212 15.71 6.68 1.08
CA ILE A 212 16.65 5.56 1.06
C ILE A 212 17.11 5.31 2.50
N TYR A 213 17.08 4.06 2.93
CA TYR A 213 17.53 3.59 4.25
C TYR A 213 18.91 2.97 4.08
N ASP A 214 19.94 3.68 4.55
CA ASP A 214 21.35 3.42 4.22
C ASP A 214 21.81 1.99 4.55
N ASP A 215 21.33 1.42 5.67
CA ASP A 215 21.72 0.10 6.17
C ASP A 215 20.72 -1.01 5.81
N ALA A 216 19.67 -0.69 5.07
CA ALA A 216 18.65 -1.64 4.64
C ALA A 216 18.98 -2.22 3.26
N GLY A 217 18.71 -3.52 3.09
CA GLY A 217 18.73 -4.19 1.79
C GLY A 217 17.32 -4.35 1.21
N HIS A 218 17.19 -5.21 0.19
CA HIS A 218 15.90 -5.55 -0.40
C HIS A 218 14.95 -6.20 0.63
N ALA A 219 13.65 -5.89 0.56
CA ALA A 219 12.60 -6.44 1.43
C ALA A 219 12.83 -6.21 2.94
N PHE A 220 13.40 -5.04 3.29
CA PHE A 220 13.71 -4.68 4.68
C PHE A 220 12.46 -4.49 5.56
N GLU A 221 11.29 -4.29 4.98
CA GLU A 221 10.03 -4.12 5.72
C GLU A 221 9.37 -5.44 6.11
N ASN A 222 9.74 -6.56 5.48
CA ASN A 222 9.07 -7.84 5.68
C ASN A 222 9.73 -8.65 6.81
N PRO A 223 9.07 -8.89 7.96
CA PRO A 223 9.63 -9.66 9.09
C PRO A 223 9.88 -11.14 8.76
N ASN A 224 9.33 -11.65 7.65
CA ASN A 224 9.62 -13.00 7.16
C ASN A 224 10.99 -13.07 6.47
N ASN A 225 11.56 -11.94 6.06
CA ASN A 225 12.95 -11.84 5.60
C ASN A 225 13.90 -11.80 6.80
N LYS A 226 14.21 -12.97 7.37
CA LYS A 226 14.92 -13.11 8.65
C LYS A 226 16.29 -12.41 8.69
N THR A 227 16.97 -12.29 7.57
CA THR A 227 18.32 -11.68 7.48
C THR A 227 18.29 -10.20 7.10
N GLY A 228 17.27 -9.79 6.33
CA GLY A 228 17.15 -8.45 5.77
C GLY A 228 16.18 -7.51 6.50
N TYR A 229 15.34 -8.04 7.39
CA TYR A 229 14.36 -7.21 8.12
C TYR A 229 15.04 -6.17 9.01
N ARG A 230 14.57 -4.93 8.89
CA ARG A 230 15.04 -3.78 9.69
C ARG A 230 13.83 -3.16 10.40
N PRO A 231 13.58 -3.51 11.67
CA PRO A 231 12.36 -3.12 12.36
C PRO A 231 12.16 -1.61 12.49
N ASP A 232 13.22 -0.84 12.74
CA ASP A 232 13.14 0.61 12.90
C ASP A 232 12.88 1.30 11.55
N ASP A 233 13.54 0.85 10.48
CA ASP A 233 13.33 1.34 9.13
C ASP A 233 11.93 0.98 8.62
N ALA A 234 11.47 -0.25 8.90
CA ALA A 234 10.12 -0.69 8.56
C ALA A 234 9.05 0.14 9.28
N ALA A 235 9.28 0.51 10.54
CA ALA A 235 8.37 1.36 11.29
C ALA A 235 8.34 2.80 10.73
N ASP A 236 9.50 3.37 10.35
CA ASP A 236 9.55 4.69 9.68
C ASP A 236 8.89 4.64 8.29
N ALA A 237 9.16 3.60 7.50
CA ALA A 237 8.53 3.38 6.19
C ALA A 237 7.00 3.33 6.30
N TRP A 238 6.49 2.58 7.26
CA TRP A 238 5.05 2.53 7.54
C TRP A 238 4.49 3.91 7.93
N LYS A 239 5.16 4.63 8.82
CA LYS A 239 4.74 5.98 9.23
C LYS A 239 4.68 6.95 8.03
N ARG A 240 5.70 6.92 7.15
CA ARG A 240 5.72 7.73 5.92
C ARG A 240 4.57 7.37 5.00
N THR A 241 4.33 6.08 4.79
CA THR A 241 3.21 5.56 3.98
C THR A 241 1.86 6.08 4.50
N VAL A 242 1.60 5.96 5.80
CA VAL A 242 0.34 6.41 6.41
C VAL A 242 0.18 7.92 6.29
N THR A 243 1.26 8.69 6.54
CA THR A 243 1.25 10.15 6.40
C THR A 243 0.98 10.56 4.95
N PHE A 244 1.70 9.98 4.00
CA PHE A 244 1.55 10.27 2.58
C PHE A 244 0.13 9.98 2.06
N PHE A 245 -0.43 8.83 2.40
CA PHE A 245 -1.82 8.55 2.02
C PHE A 245 -2.83 9.45 2.73
N ALA A 246 -2.57 9.89 3.95
CA ALA A 246 -3.46 10.84 4.62
C ALA A 246 -3.49 12.18 3.88
N GLU A 247 -2.34 12.70 3.50
CA GLU A 247 -2.19 13.98 2.79
C GLU A 247 -2.73 13.94 1.35
N THR A 248 -2.65 12.77 0.69
CA THR A 248 -3.00 12.67 -0.74
C THR A 248 -4.42 12.15 -0.99
N LEU A 249 -4.94 11.28 -0.13
CA LEU A 249 -6.21 10.59 -0.35
C LEU A 249 -7.35 11.09 0.54
N LYS A 250 -7.07 11.66 1.74
CA LYS A 250 -8.14 12.08 2.66
C LYS A 250 -8.54 13.54 2.50
N ASP A 251 -7.60 14.39 2.10
CA ASP A 251 -7.84 15.81 1.84
C ASP A 251 -8.36 16.01 0.40
#